data_83dafc1e4d4d0d18ff0b67b8f505d466
#
_entry.id   83dafc1e4d4d0d18ff0b67b8f505d466
#
_cell.length_a   1.000
_cell.length_b   1.000
_cell.length_c   1.000
_cell.angle_alpha   90.00
_cell.angle_beta   90.00
_cell.angle_gamma   90.00
#
_symmetry.space_group_name_H-M   'P 1'
#
loop_
_entity.id
_entity.type
_entity.pdbx_description
1 polymer ?
#
loop_
_entity_poly.entity_id
_entity_poly.type
_entity_poly.pdbx_seq_one_letter_code
_entity_poly.pdbx_strand_id
1 'polypeptide(L)'
;PDSSGAYQHTQVSPVILGAYVAGMVILALGYRSIAGSQAPGAARTAALALVTVVAIGVTIVTILFSSLTVDVRAGAVRWHFTAGLIHGSVNVRDIEGVSRARSSASRGWGLRKTPDGTAYVVSGLDGGRIRTRDGRQVDLGTNEPERRVQAIERAVAGR
;
A
#
# COMPACT_ATOMS: atom_id res chain seq x y z
N PRO A 1 -17.85 -22.61 -1.53
CA PRO A 1 -16.55 -22.84 -0.91
C PRO A 1 -15.65 -23.44 -1.97
N ASP A 2 -14.88 -22.56 -2.67
CA ASP A 2 -14.02 -22.98 -3.77
C ASP A 2 -12.90 -23.83 -3.25
N SER A 3 -12.89 -25.09 -3.69
CA SER A 3 -11.91 -26.15 -3.37
C SER A 3 -10.51 -25.92 -3.98
N SER A 4 -10.24 -24.74 -4.52
CA SER A 4 -8.97 -24.42 -5.21
C SER A 4 -7.87 -23.86 -4.31
N GLY A 5 -8.06 -23.74 -2.99
CA GLY A 5 -7.02 -23.21 -2.09
C GLY A 5 -6.55 -21.78 -2.41
N ALA A 6 -7.21 -21.10 -3.34
CA ALA A 6 -6.87 -19.76 -3.75
C ALA A 6 -7.31 -18.74 -2.69
N TYR A 7 -6.35 -17.95 -2.18
CA TYR A 7 -6.63 -16.81 -1.31
C TYR A 7 -6.34 -15.54 -2.07
N GLN A 8 -7.33 -14.66 -2.15
CA GLN A 8 -7.15 -13.31 -2.67
C GLN A 8 -7.80 -12.32 -1.72
N HIS A 9 -7.06 -11.30 -1.33
CA HIS A 9 -7.56 -10.23 -0.48
C HIS A 9 -7.04 -8.88 -0.94
N THR A 10 -7.96 -7.94 -1.15
CA THR A 10 -7.64 -6.54 -1.45
C THR A 10 -7.97 -5.68 -0.25
N GLN A 11 -6.97 -5.00 0.25
CA GLN A 11 -7.13 -4.06 1.35
C GLN A 11 -7.06 -2.62 0.81
N VAL A 12 -8.07 -1.83 1.11
CA VAL A 12 -8.12 -0.39 0.84
C VAL A 12 -7.82 0.36 2.13
N SER A 13 -7.07 1.46 2.05
CA SER A 13 -6.74 2.29 3.21
C SER A 13 -7.75 3.42 3.40
N PRO A 14 -8.65 3.33 4.39
CA PRO A 14 -9.56 4.43 4.71
C PRO A 14 -8.81 5.67 5.22
N VAL A 15 -7.65 5.47 5.85
CA VAL A 15 -6.81 6.57 6.35
C VAL A 15 -6.21 7.37 5.19
N ILE A 16 -5.67 6.68 4.17
CA ILE A 16 -5.13 7.36 2.99
C ILE A 16 -6.23 8.11 2.25
N LEU A 17 -7.41 7.51 2.10
CA LEU A 17 -8.55 8.17 1.45
C LEU A 17 -9.05 9.36 2.26
N GLY A 18 -9.15 9.26 3.57
CA GLY A 18 -9.54 10.37 4.45
C GLY A 18 -8.53 11.54 4.39
N ALA A 19 -7.24 11.22 4.45
CA ALA A 19 -6.17 12.22 4.31
C ALA A 19 -6.20 12.90 2.93
N TYR A 20 -6.48 12.13 1.87
CA TYR A 20 -6.65 12.66 0.52
C TYR A 20 -7.81 13.67 0.45
N VAL A 21 -8.99 13.31 0.96
CA VAL A 21 -10.16 14.20 0.96
C VAL A 21 -9.86 15.48 1.74
N ALA A 22 -9.29 15.37 2.94
CA ALA A 22 -8.90 16.52 3.74
C ALA A 22 -7.88 17.41 3.02
N GLY A 23 -6.86 16.82 2.41
CA GLY A 23 -5.85 17.54 1.63
C GLY A 23 -6.43 18.25 0.42
N MET A 24 -7.35 17.60 -0.31
CA MET A 24 -8.02 18.20 -1.45
C MET A 24 -8.92 19.39 -1.05
N VAL A 25 -9.59 19.31 0.09
CA VAL A 25 -10.36 20.44 0.64
C VAL A 25 -9.43 21.62 0.93
N ILE A 26 -8.30 21.39 1.59
CA ILE A 26 -7.31 22.45 1.89
C ILE A 26 -6.79 23.06 0.60
N LEU A 27 -6.43 22.25 -0.41
CA LEU A 27 -5.95 22.74 -1.71
C LEU A 27 -7.03 23.54 -2.43
N ALA A 28 -8.29 23.13 -2.39
CA ALA A 28 -9.41 23.84 -3.00
C ALA A 28 -9.66 25.21 -2.34
N LEU A 29 -9.60 25.27 -1.01
CA LEU A 29 -9.72 26.53 -0.26
C LEU A 29 -8.55 27.46 -0.57
N GLY A 30 -7.32 26.94 -0.62
CA GLY A 30 -6.13 27.69 -1.04
C GLY A 30 -6.25 28.21 -2.47
N TYR A 31 -6.69 27.39 -3.41
CA TYR A 31 -6.93 27.77 -4.79
C TYR A 31 -7.93 28.93 -4.89
N ARG A 32 -9.07 28.84 -4.20
CA ARG A 32 -10.07 29.90 -4.17
C ARG A 32 -9.53 31.19 -3.58
N SER A 33 -8.76 31.13 -2.51
CA SER A 33 -8.13 32.27 -1.87
C SER A 33 -7.16 32.98 -2.83
N ILE A 34 -6.30 32.23 -3.52
CA ILE A 34 -5.36 32.75 -4.51
C ILE A 34 -6.09 33.36 -5.71
N ALA A 35 -7.13 32.70 -6.21
CA ALA A 35 -7.92 33.17 -7.35
C ALA A 35 -8.61 34.51 -7.07
N GLY A 36 -9.08 34.74 -5.84
CA GLY A 36 -9.69 35.98 -5.38
C GLY A 36 -8.70 37.06 -4.91
N SER A 37 -7.41 36.80 -4.92
CA SER A 37 -6.39 37.72 -4.43
C SER A 37 -6.12 38.88 -5.42
N GLN A 38 -5.64 40.02 -4.89
CA GLN A 38 -5.18 41.17 -5.66
C GLN A 38 -3.73 41.06 -6.14
N ALA A 39 -3.15 39.83 -6.07
CA ALA A 39 -1.78 39.57 -6.52
C ALA A 39 -1.60 39.92 -8.02
N PRO A 40 -0.39 40.33 -8.45
CA PRO A 40 -0.07 40.52 -9.86
C PRO A 40 -0.40 39.29 -10.70
N GLY A 41 -0.90 39.51 -11.94
CA GLY A 41 -1.41 38.41 -12.78
C GLY A 41 -0.44 37.26 -12.95
N ALA A 42 0.83 37.53 -13.21
CA ALA A 42 1.86 36.49 -13.36
C ALA A 42 2.07 35.68 -12.07
N ALA A 43 2.16 36.32 -10.91
CA ALA A 43 2.35 35.64 -9.61
C ALA A 43 1.12 34.80 -9.26
N ARG A 44 -0.09 35.33 -9.49
CA ARG A 44 -1.33 34.58 -9.27
C ARG A 44 -1.40 33.34 -10.16
N THR A 45 -1.10 33.48 -11.46
CA THR A 45 -1.10 32.34 -12.39
C THR A 45 -0.09 31.28 -11.97
N ALA A 46 1.12 31.64 -11.59
CA ALA A 46 2.15 30.73 -11.12
C ALA A 46 1.70 29.98 -9.85
N ALA A 47 1.08 30.68 -8.88
CA ALA A 47 0.58 30.08 -7.65
C ALA A 47 -0.57 29.09 -7.92
N LEU A 48 -1.52 29.44 -8.81
CA LEU A 48 -2.61 28.53 -9.20
C LEU A 48 -2.08 27.31 -9.92
N ALA A 49 -1.11 27.48 -10.82
CA ALA A 49 -0.46 26.36 -11.51
C ALA A 49 0.23 25.42 -10.51
N LEU A 50 0.95 25.98 -9.53
CA LEU A 50 1.60 25.18 -8.48
C LEU A 50 0.59 24.35 -7.68
N VAL A 51 -0.51 24.96 -7.21
CA VAL A 51 -1.56 24.24 -6.46
C VAL A 51 -2.16 23.12 -7.32
N THR A 52 -2.38 23.38 -8.61
CA THR A 52 -2.90 22.37 -9.55
C THR A 52 -1.92 21.21 -9.70
N VAL A 53 -0.64 21.48 -9.89
CA VAL A 53 0.40 20.43 -10.00
C VAL A 53 0.48 19.59 -8.72
N VAL A 54 0.42 20.24 -7.55
CA VAL A 54 0.40 19.53 -6.26
C VAL A 54 -0.84 18.66 -6.14
N ALA A 55 -2.02 19.16 -6.50
CA ALA A 55 -3.27 18.39 -6.47
C ALA A 55 -3.21 17.15 -7.38
N ILE A 56 -2.67 17.29 -8.58
CA ILE A 56 -2.46 16.18 -9.52
C ILE A 56 -1.48 15.15 -8.90
N GLY A 57 -0.35 15.62 -8.38
CA GLY A 57 0.66 14.75 -7.74
C GLY A 57 0.09 13.95 -6.56
N VAL A 58 -0.64 14.63 -5.67
CA VAL A 58 -1.32 13.99 -4.53
C VAL A 58 -2.34 12.95 -5.02
N THR A 59 -3.10 13.26 -6.05
CA THR A 59 -4.07 12.32 -6.64
C THR A 59 -3.39 11.07 -7.19
N ILE A 60 -2.31 11.25 -7.96
CA ILE A 60 -1.54 10.13 -8.52
C ILE A 60 -0.99 9.25 -7.40
N VAL A 61 -0.34 9.83 -6.39
CA VAL A 61 0.21 9.09 -5.26
C VAL A 61 -0.89 8.34 -4.50
N THR A 62 -2.05 8.97 -4.30
CA THR A 62 -3.19 8.31 -3.65
C THR A 62 -3.66 7.11 -4.46
N ILE A 63 -3.82 7.24 -5.77
CA ILE A 63 -4.22 6.12 -6.64
C ILE A 63 -3.20 4.98 -6.54
N LEU A 64 -1.91 5.29 -6.61
CA LEU A 64 -0.85 4.29 -6.56
C LEU A 64 -0.84 3.48 -5.26
N PHE A 65 -1.12 4.12 -4.13
CA PHE A 65 -0.95 3.53 -2.79
C PHE A 65 -2.25 3.29 -2.02
N SER A 66 -3.43 3.51 -2.63
CA SER A 66 -4.73 3.38 -1.94
C SER A 66 -5.13 1.96 -1.61
N SER A 67 -4.65 0.95 -2.36
CA SER A 67 -4.94 -0.44 -2.07
C SER A 67 -3.74 -1.37 -2.30
N LEU A 68 -3.75 -2.50 -1.59
CA LEU A 68 -2.83 -3.62 -1.73
C LEU A 68 -3.63 -4.90 -1.90
N THR A 69 -3.44 -5.56 -3.02
CA THR A 69 -3.99 -6.90 -3.27
C THR A 69 -2.91 -7.95 -3.05
N VAL A 70 -3.24 -8.99 -2.30
CA VAL A 70 -2.39 -10.17 -2.11
C VAL A 70 -3.14 -11.40 -2.59
N ASP A 71 -2.47 -12.19 -3.40
CA ASP A 71 -2.98 -13.39 -4.03
C ASP A 71 -2.05 -14.58 -3.72
N VAL A 72 -2.63 -15.68 -3.24
CA VAL A 72 -1.91 -16.94 -2.99
C VAL A 72 -2.46 -17.99 -3.93
N ARG A 73 -1.78 -18.23 -5.06
CA ARG A 73 -2.18 -19.20 -6.10
C ARG A 73 -0.98 -19.85 -6.76
N ALA A 74 -1.20 -21.02 -7.32
CA ALA A 74 -0.25 -21.71 -8.19
C ALA A 74 1.17 -21.78 -7.63
N GLY A 75 1.32 -22.01 -6.32
CA GLY A 75 2.60 -22.15 -5.67
C GLY A 75 3.38 -20.84 -5.48
N ALA A 76 2.73 -19.69 -5.59
CA ALA A 76 3.34 -18.37 -5.36
C ALA A 76 2.42 -17.46 -4.53
N VAL A 77 3.04 -16.62 -3.71
CA VAL A 77 2.40 -15.46 -3.07
C VAL A 77 2.75 -14.24 -3.91
N ARG A 78 1.75 -13.58 -4.47
CA ARG A 78 1.89 -12.37 -5.28
C ARG A 78 1.19 -11.22 -4.61
N TRP A 79 1.73 -10.02 -4.78
CA TRP A 79 1.09 -8.80 -4.31
C TRP A 79 1.32 -7.65 -5.29
N HIS A 80 0.35 -6.75 -5.33
CA HIS A 80 0.45 -5.53 -6.12
C HIS A 80 -0.37 -4.41 -5.48
N PHE A 81 0.10 -3.18 -5.64
CA PHE A 81 -0.67 -1.98 -5.35
C PHE A 81 -1.67 -1.68 -6.48
N THR A 82 -2.63 -0.78 -6.23
CA THR A 82 -3.78 -0.47 -7.11
C THR A 82 -3.45 -0.45 -8.60
N ALA A 83 -2.41 0.26 -9.01
CA ALA A 83 -2.06 0.43 -10.42
C ALA A 83 -1.17 -0.71 -10.98
N GLY A 84 -0.83 -1.72 -10.16
CA GLY A 84 0.06 -2.82 -10.59
C GLY A 84 1.52 -2.43 -10.84
N LEU A 85 1.86 -1.14 -10.79
CA LEU A 85 3.24 -0.64 -11.03
C LEU A 85 4.20 -1.11 -9.94
N ILE A 86 3.73 -1.20 -8.71
CA ILE A 86 4.49 -1.74 -7.58
C ILE A 86 3.92 -3.10 -7.27
N HIS A 87 4.67 -4.13 -7.55
CA HIS A 87 4.28 -5.53 -7.34
C HIS A 87 5.48 -6.35 -6.87
N GLY A 88 5.18 -7.54 -6.40
CA GLY A 88 6.19 -8.51 -6.03
C GLY A 88 5.61 -9.91 -5.94
N SER A 89 6.49 -10.89 -5.87
CA SER A 89 6.10 -12.28 -5.68
C SER A 89 7.18 -13.06 -4.93
N VAL A 90 6.74 -14.08 -4.22
CA VAL A 90 7.61 -15.09 -3.58
C VAL A 90 7.05 -16.46 -3.93
N ASN A 91 7.91 -17.36 -4.40
CA ASN A 91 7.53 -18.73 -4.64
C ASN A 91 7.32 -19.43 -3.27
N VAL A 92 6.25 -20.20 -3.14
CA VAL A 92 5.95 -20.95 -1.91
C VAL A 92 7.10 -21.88 -1.52
N ARG A 93 7.85 -22.40 -2.50
CA ARG A 93 9.02 -23.27 -2.25
C ARG A 93 10.18 -22.55 -1.56
N ASP A 94 10.26 -21.23 -1.75
CA ASP A 94 11.32 -20.39 -1.19
C ASP A 94 10.95 -19.86 0.20
N ILE A 95 9.72 -20.09 0.66
CA ILE A 95 9.25 -19.69 1.99
C ILE A 95 9.81 -20.63 3.04
N GLU A 96 10.57 -20.09 3.98
CA GLU A 96 11.06 -20.79 5.17
C GLU A 96 10.00 -20.80 6.27
N GLY A 97 9.34 -19.64 6.49
CA GLY A 97 8.33 -19.49 7.52
C GLY A 97 7.46 -18.27 7.32
N VAL A 98 6.31 -18.32 7.95
CA VAL A 98 5.34 -17.21 7.97
C VAL A 98 5.01 -16.90 9.41
N SER A 99 4.93 -15.63 9.77
CA SER A 99 4.58 -15.18 11.11
C SER A 99 3.75 -13.92 11.06
N ARG A 100 3.05 -13.60 12.14
CA ARG A 100 2.42 -12.30 12.29
C ARG A 100 3.49 -11.24 12.48
N ALA A 101 3.35 -10.13 11.78
CA ALA A 101 4.17 -8.96 11.98
C ALA A 101 3.29 -7.83 12.49
N ARG A 102 3.72 -7.17 13.56
CA ARG A 102 3.09 -5.93 14.00
C ARG A 102 3.96 -4.76 13.55
N SER A 103 3.40 -3.92 12.69
CA SER A 103 4.02 -2.67 12.29
C SER A 103 3.67 -1.58 13.30
N SER A 104 4.65 -0.76 13.69
CA SER A 104 4.37 0.43 14.47
C SER A 104 3.77 1.52 13.57
N ALA A 105 2.73 2.22 14.03
CA ALA A 105 2.13 3.36 13.33
C ALA A 105 3.16 4.46 13.01
N SER A 106 4.17 4.61 13.86
CA SER A 106 5.27 5.56 13.67
C SER A 106 6.17 5.25 12.47
N ARG A 107 6.09 4.04 11.93
CA ARG A 107 6.92 3.62 10.79
C ARG A 107 6.30 3.94 9.43
N GLY A 108 5.07 4.48 9.37
CA GLY A 108 4.41 4.94 8.15
C GLY A 108 3.84 3.84 7.26
N TRP A 109 3.14 4.28 6.22
CA TRP A 109 2.53 3.45 5.16
C TRP A 109 3.35 3.52 3.87
N GLY A 110 3.09 2.59 2.94
CA GLY A 110 3.73 2.53 1.63
C GLY A 110 4.76 1.43 1.50
N LEU A 111 5.68 1.62 0.55
CA LEU A 111 6.82 0.77 0.29
C LEU A 111 8.01 1.23 1.14
N ARG A 112 8.61 0.32 1.90
CA ARG A 112 9.77 0.64 2.72
C ARG A 112 10.79 -0.48 2.72
N LYS A 113 12.06 -0.10 2.57
CA LYS A 113 13.19 -0.99 2.83
C LYS A 113 13.41 -1.10 4.33
N THR A 114 13.62 -2.30 4.82
CA THR A 114 14.03 -2.63 6.17
C THR A 114 15.42 -3.26 6.14
N PRO A 115 16.18 -3.33 7.25
CA PRO A 115 17.48 -3.99 7.26
C PRO A 115 17.45 -5.41 6.72
N ASP A 116 16.35 -6.12 6.98
CA ASP A 116 16.18 -7.54 6.65
C ASP A 116 15.31 -7.76 5.39
N GLY A 117 14.86 -6.71 4.70
CA GLY A 117 14.02 -6.89 3.51
C GLY A 117 13.16 -5.69 3.12
N THR A 118 11.91 -5.95 2.76
CA THR A 118 10.99 -4.92 2.29
C THR A 118 9.61 -5.06 2.93
N ALA A 119 9.02 -3.95 3.36
CA ALA A 119 7.68 -3.89 3.89
C ALA A 119 6.73 -3.17 2.92
N TYR A 120 5.58 -3.77 2.68
CA TYR A 120 4.48 -3.26 1.86
C TYR A 120 3.25 -3.07 2.76
N VAL A 121 2.97 -1.83 3.16
CA VAL A 121 1.92 -1.52 4.13
C VAL A 121 1.01 -0.44 3.57
N VAL A 122 -0.27 -0.73 3.42
CA VAL A 122 -1.30 0.22 2.95
C VAL A 122 -2.07 0.78 4.13
N SER A 123 -2.46 -0.08 5.09
CA SER A 123 -3.14 0.34 6.31
C SER A 123 -3.01 -0.75 7.38
N GLY A 124 -3.34 -0.39 8.62
CA GLY A 124 -3.28 -1.30 9.77
C GLY A 124 -1.88 -1.37 10.41
N LEU A 125 -1.85 -1.92 11.61
CA LEU A 125 -0.64 -2.17 12.39
C LEU A 125 -0.22 -3.65 12.31
N ASP A 126 -1.09 -4.49 11.80
CA ASP A 126 -0.88 -5.92 11.70
C ASP A 126 -0.56 -6.33 10.27
N GLY A 127 0.21 -7.39 10.12
CA GLY A 127 0.63 -7.91 8.83
C GLY A 127 1.08 -9.36 8.91
N GLY A 128 1.34 -9.94 7.76
CA GLY A 128 2.05 -11.20 7.62
C GLY A 128 3.50 -10.94 7.25
N ARG A 129 4.42 -11.54 7.96
CA ARG A 129 5.84 -11.58 7.63
C ARG A 129 6.15 -12.90 6.96
N ILE A 130 6.69 -12.83 5.76
CA ILE A 130 7.21 -13.98 5.02
C ILE A 130 8.73 -13.92 5.16
N ARG A 131 9.32 -14.99 5.67
CA ARG A 131 10.77 -15.21 5.65
C ARG A 131 11.09 -16.19 4.53
N THR A 132 12.02 -15.84 3.68
CA THR A 132 12.50 -16.69 2.61
C THR A 132 13.80 -17.38 3.01
N ARG A 133 14.11 -18.52 2.39
CA ARG A 133 15.29 -19.34 2.67
C ARG A 133 16.62 -18.64 2.41
N ASP A 134 16.62 -17.62 1.56
CA ASP A 134 17.76 -16.73 1.30
C ASP A 134 17.92 -15.62 2.34
N GLY A 135 17.13 -15.64 3.43
CA GLY A 135 17.21 -14.70 4.53
C GLY A 135 16.43 -13.40 4.32
N ARG A 136 15.82 -13.18 3.15
CA ARG A 136 15.01 -11.98 2.90
C ARG A 136 13.68 -12.04 3.67
N GLN A 137 13.21 -10.89 4.11
CA GLN A 137 11.92 -10.73 4.76
C GLN A 137 11.01 -9.84 3.94
N VAL A 138 9.75 -10.24 3.82
CA VAL A 138 8.69 -9.46 3.18
C VAL A 138 7.54 -9.29 4.17
N ASP A 139 7.29 -8.05 4.57
CA ASP A 139 6.18 -7.71 5.45
C ASP A 139 5.01 -7.19 4.61
N LEU A 140 3.88 -7.87 4.66
CA LEU A 140 2.66 -7.51 3.94
C LEU A 140 1.60 -7.05 4.95
N GLY A 141 1.30 -5.76 4.98
CA GLY A 141 0.24 -5.20 5.83
C GLY A 141 -1.13 -5.81 5.50
N THR A 142 -1.94 -6.08 6.52
CA THR A 142 -3.29 -6.62 6.35
C THR A 142 -4.18 -6.30 7.55
N ASN A 143 -5.48 -6.19 7.30
CA ASN A 143 -6.52 -6.17 8.33
C ASN A 143 -7.02 -7.58 8.70
N GLU A 144 -6.54 -8.64 8.02
CA GLU A 144 -6.87 -10.04 8.28
C GLU A 144 -5.59 -10.89 8.44
N PRO A 145 -4.74 -10.62 9.46
CA PRO A 145 -3.43 -11.26 9.59
C PRO A 145 -3.53 -12.77 9.77
N GLU A 146 -4.53 -13.25 10.55
CA GLU A 146 -4.71 -14.68 10.78
C GLU A 146 -5.05 -15.44 9.48
N ARG A 147 -6.03 -14.95 8.74
CA ARG A 147 -6.47 -15.59 7.49
C ARG A 147 -5.35 -15.65 6.46
N ARG A 148 -4.56 -14.56 6.37
CA ARG A 148 -3.42 -14.51 5.44
C ARG A 148 -2.33 -15.49 5.83
N VAL A 149 -1.92 -15.50 7.11
CA VAL A 149 -0.91 -16.44 7.61
C VAL A 149 -1.36 -17.88 7.35
N GLN A 150 -2.59 -18.25 7.73
CA GLN A 150 -3.15 -19.57 7.49
C GLN A 150 -3.22 -19.96 6.00
N ALA A 151 -3.53 -19.00 5.12
CA ALA A 151 -3.58 -19.27 3.67
C ALA A 151 -2.18 -19.60 3.12
N ILE A 152 -1.17 -18.83 3.54
CA ILE A 152 0.21 -19.06 3.12
C ILE A 152 0.75 -20.35 3.74
N GLU A 153 0.49 -20.64 5.02
CA GLU A 153 0.89 -21.89 5.69
C GLU A 153 0.29 -23.12 4.99
N ARG A 154 -1.00 -23.06 4.63
CA ARG A 154 -1.65 -24.14 3.86
C ARG A 154 -0.99 -24.34 2.49
N ALA A 155 -0.65 -23.25 1.80
CA ALA A 155 0.06 -23.33 0.53
C ALA A 155 1.48 -23.93 0.69
N VAL A 156 2.15 -23.62 1.80
CA VAL A 156 3.47 -24.21 2.14
C VAL A 156 3.35 -25.68 2.51
N ALA A 157 2.32 -26.09 3.25
CA ALA A 157 2.11 -27.49 3.66
C ALA A 157 1.67 -28.40 2.50
N GLY A 158 1.04 -27.84 1.46
CA GLY A 158 0.57 -28.59 0.27
C GLY A 158 1.60 -28.76 -0.85
N ARG A 159 2.86 -28.45 -0.59
CA ARG A 159 3.98 -28.56 -1.57
C ARG A 159 4.67 -29.91 -1.53
#